data_1295a72917ea17ba075af49ba5cf7352
#
_entry.id   1295a72917ea17ba075af49ba5cf7352
#
_cell.length_a   1.000
_cell.length_b   1.000
_cell.length_c   1.000
_cell.angle_alpha   90.00
_cell.angle_beta   90.00
_cell.angle_gamma   90.00
#
_symmetry.space_group_name_H-M   'P 1'
#
loop_
_entity.id
_entity.type
_entity.pdbx_description
1 polymer ?
#
loop_
_entity_poly.entity_id
_entity_poly.type
_entity_poly.pdbx_seq_one_letter_code
_entity_poly.pdbx_strand_id
1 'polypeptide(L)'
;SWDGFIAGFNQEFLIFFCIGVFAQLVDGTLGMGYGATSTSFLLAYGIPPAISSTGVHVAEMFTTGASAISHHRFGNINKKLVRHLLIPGVLGSIAGAYLLSDVIDGDAIKPFIAVYMIGLAVIIIRKAMQKNIIKKKTKRLNILASFGGFMDAVGGGGWGPIVTSTLLGRGRNPRYTIGSVNAAEFAVAFASGVTFMLFGGIQGWQVIIGLILG
;
A
#
# COMPACT_ATOMS: atom_id res chain seq x y z
N SER A 1 20.09 -3.49 25.04
CA SER A 1 21.54 -3.33 24.81
C SER A 1 21.80 -3.18 23.33
N TRP A 2 22.85 -2.47 22.95
CA TRP A 2 23.32 -2.33 21.57
C TRP A 2 23.56 -3.67 20.89
N ASP A 3 24.07 -4.65 21.60
CA ASP A 3 24.33 -6.01 21.10
C ASP A 3 23.03 -6.72 20.71
N GLY A 4 21.95 -6.52 21.43
CA GLY A 4 20.63 -7.08 21.07
C GLY A 4 20.03 -6.40 19.84
N PHE A 5 20.29 -5.11 19.63
CA PHE A 5 19.89 -4.39 18.42
C PHE A 5 20.69 -4.86 17.19
N ILE A 6 22.02 -4.98 17.34
CA ILE A 6 22.89 -5.47 16.25
C ILE A 6 22.58 -6.93 15.90
N ALA A 7 22.30 -7.78 16.89
CA ALA A 7 21.87 -9.17 16.67
C ALA A 7 20.53 -9.28 15.92
N GLY A 8 19.71 -8.22 15.96
CA GLY A 8 18.46 -8.14 15.20
C GLY A 8 18.64 -7.91 13.68
N PHE A 9 19.82 -7.47 13.23
CA PHE A 9 20.20 -7.40 11.82
C PHE A 9 20.72 -8.77 11.33
N ASN A 10 19.87 -9.76 11.47
CA ASN A 10 20.13 -11.14 11.09
C ASN A 10 19.73 -11.43 9.63
N GLN A 11 19.78 -12.69 9.24
CA GLN A 11 19.39 -13.14 7.91
C GLN A 11 17.92 -12.76 7.58
N GLU A 12 17.01 -12.76 8.55
CA GLU A 12 15.62 -12.40 8.35
C GLU A 12 15.45 -10.92 7.98
N PHE A 13 16.18 -10.04 8.67
CA PHE A 13 16.20 -8.62 8.31
C PHE A 13 16.62 -8.38 6.86
N LEU A 14 17.68 -9.11 6.41
CA LEU A 14 18.15 -9.01 5.02
C LEU A 14 17.09 -9.44 4.01
N ILE A 15 16.29 -10.47 4.35
CA ILE A 15 15.16 -10.90 3.52
C ILE A 15 14.12 -9.78 3.40
N PHE A 16 13.74 -9.15 4.51
CA PHE A 16 12.76 -8.06 4.50
C PHE A 16 13.27 -6.82 3.76
N PHE A 17 14.55 -6.51 3.90
CA PHE A 17 15.20 -5.48 3.10
C PHE A 17 15.13 -5.79 1.59
N CYS A 18 15.48 -7.00 1.18
CA CYS A 18 15.38 -7.41 -0.23
C CYS A 18 13.94 -7.37 -0.77
N ILE A 19 12.96 -7.74 0.05
CA ILE A 19 11.54 -7.61 -0.30
C ILE A 19 11.19 -6.14 -0.54
N GLY A 20 11.63 -5.22 0.32
CA GLY A 20 11.42 -3.78 0.17
C GLY A 20 12.03 -3.26 -1.12
N VAL A 21 13.30 -3.55 -1.39
CA VAL A 21 13.99 -3.16 -2.64
C VAL A 21 13.22 -3.65 -3.86
N PHE A 22 12.83 -4.92 -3.88
CA PHE A 22 12.11 -5.48 -5.02
C PHE A 22 10.73 -4.85 -5.20
N ALA A 23 9.99 -4.67 -4.11
CA ALA A 23 8.69 -4.02 -4.14
C ALA A 23 8.78 -2.57 -4.63
N GLN A 24 9.82 -1.83 -4.20
CA GLN A 24 10.06 -0.47 -4.64
C GLN A 24 10.44 -0.39 -6.13
N LEU A 25 11.18 -1.36 -6.65
CA LEU A 25 11.46 -1.44 -8.08
C LEU A 25 10.17 -1.68 -8.89
N VAL A 26 9.28 -2.54 -8.43
CA VAL A 26 7.98 -2.77 -9.06
C VAL A 26 7.15 -1.48 -9.04
N ASP A 27 7.05 -0.83 -7.88
CA ASP A 27 6.27 0.40 -7.73
C ASP A 27 6.84 1.55 -8.57
N GLY A 28 8.14 1.74 -8.55
CA GLY A 28 8.83 2.78 -9.32
C GLY A 28 8.65 2.63 -10.83
N THR A 29 8.51 1.40 -11.34
CA THR A 29 8.30 1.14 -12.77
C THR A 29 6.84 1.27 -13.21
N LEU A 30 5.90 0.84 -12.36
CA LEU A 30 4.47 0.79 -12.68
C LEU A 30 3.67 1.95 -12.09
N GLY A 31 4.24 2.67 -11.12
CA GLY A 31 3.56 3.70 -10.35
C GLY A 31 2.48 3.15 -9.41
N MET A 32 2.59 1.88 -9.04
CA MET A 32 1.68 1.17 -8.14
C MET A 32 2.23 -0.21 -7.79
N GLY A 33 1.86 -0.75 -6.60
CA GLY A 33 2.06 -2.16 -6.30
C GLY A 33 3.09 -2.46 -5.22
N TYR A 34 3.65 -1.45 -4.54
CA TYR A 34 4.54 -1.66 -3.41
C TYR A 34 3.91 -2.58 -2.36
N GLY A 35 2.72 -2.21 -1.85
CA GLY A 35 2.04 -2.96 -0.81
C GLY A 35 1.67 -4.37 -1.25
N ALA A 36 1.07 -4.53 -2.43
CA ALA A 36 0.70 -5.85 -2.95
C ALA A 36 1.90 -6.78 -3.11
N THR A 37 3.03 -6.25 -3.59
CA THR A 37 4.27 -7.02 -3.76
C THR A 37 4.87 -7.39 -2.40
N SER A 38 5.07 -6.42 -1.51
CA SER A 38 5.63 -6.64 -0.18
C SER A 38 4.80 -7.63 0.63
N THR A 39 3.49 -7.43 0.70
CA THR A 39 2.58 -8.32 1.44
C THR A 39 2.59 -9.73 0.88
N SER A 40 2.59 -9.90 -0.46
CA SER A 40 2.64 -11.23 -1.07
C SER A 40 3.88 -12.02 -0.63
N PHE A 41 5.06 -11.39 -0.62
CA PHE A 41 6.29 -12.03 -0.17
C PHE A 41 6.31 -12.26 1.35
N LEU A 42 5.82 -11.30 2.15
CA LEU A 42 5.76 -11.45 3.60
C LEU A 42 4.83 -12.61 4.02
N LEU A 43 3.66 -12.71 3.40
CA LEU A 43 2.72 -13.81 3.65
C LEU A 43 3.30 -15.16 3.19
N ALA A 44 3.99 -15.20 2.04
CA ALA A 44 4.67 -16.39 1.54
C ALA A 44 5.82 -16.82 2.46
N TYR A 45 6.48 -15.88 3.11
CA TYR A 45 7.50 -16.13 4.12
C TYR A 45 6.93 -16.61 5.46
N GLY A 46 5.61 -16.47 5.66
CA GLY A 46 4.92 -16.93 6.86
C GLY A 46 4.60 -15.82 7.89
N ILE A 47 4.83 -14.55 7.54
CA ILE A 47 4.49 -13.42 8.41
C ILE A 47 2.96 -13.30 8.50
N PRO A 48 2.38 -13.15 9.71
CA PRO A 48 0.94 -12.98 9.89
C PRO A 48 0.39 -11.74 9.16
N PRO A 49 -0.88 -11.77 8.67
CA PRO A 49 -1.47 -10.69 7.91
C PRO A 49 -1.43 -9.33 8.59
N ALA A 50 -1.76 -9.26 9.89
CA ALA A 50 -1.74 -7.99 10.63
C ALA A 50 -0.33 -7.40 10.74
N ILE A 51 0.70 -8.23 10.98
CA ILE A 51 2.10 -7.80 11.05
C ILE A 51 2.58 -7.38 9.66
N SER A 52 2.25 -8.13 8.62
CA SER A 52 2.57 -7.79 7.22
C SER A 52 1.96 -6.45 6.84
N SER A 53 0.66 -6.26 7.09
CA SER A 53 -0.04 -5.02 6.78
C SER A 53 0.51 -3.84 7.58
N THR A 54 0.80 -4.02 8.87
CA THR A 54 1.45 -2.98 9.70
C THR A 54 2.79 -2.56 9.11
N GLY A 55 3.66 -3.53 8.81
CA GLY A 55 5.00 -3.28 8.26
C GLY A 55 4.95 -2.54 6.93
N VAL A 56 4.08 -2.99 6.04
CA VAL A 56 3.88 -2.37 4.72
C VAL A 56 3.39 -0.94 4.85
N HIS A 57 2.33 -0.68 5.62
CA HIS A 57 1.77 0.67 5.73
C HIS A 57 2.73 1.65 6.42
N VAL A 58 3.52 1.18 7.40
CA VAL A 58 4.56 2.04 8.00
C VAL A 58 5.66 2.34 6.99
N ALA A 59 6.10 1.38 6.18
CA ALA A 59 7.07 1.64 5.11
C ALA A 59 6.48 2.58 4.04
N GLU A 60 5.23 2.39 3.65
CA GLU A 60 4.52 3.26 2.70
C GLU A 60 4.41 4.72 3.17
N MET A 61 4.38 4.99 4.48
CA MET A 61 4.45 6.38 4.96
C MET A 61 5.72 7.08 4.48
N PHE A 62 6.85 6.38 4.43
CA PHE A 62 8.14 6.95 3.98
C PHE A 62 8.20 7.00 2.45
N THR A 63 7.89 5.92 1.77
CA THR A 63 7.99 5.83 0.31
C THR A 63 6.99 6.75 -0.39
N THR A 64 5.71 6.73 0.00
CA THR A 64 4.69 7.61 -0.56
C THR A 64 4.86 9.06 -0.14
N GLY A 65 5.39 9.31 1.06
CA GLY A 65 5.78 10.64 1.50
C GLY A 65 6.88 11.25 0.63
N ALA A 66 7.96 10.49 0.37
CA ALA A 66 9.03 10.90 -0.53
C ALA A 66 8.51 11.12 -1.96
N SER A 67 7.66 10.20 -2.46
CA SER A 67 7.00 10.30 -3.75
C SER A 67 6.11 11.55 -3.84
N ALA A 68 5.29 11.82 -2.82
CA ALA A 68 4.40 12.98 -2.77
C ALA A 68 5.20 14.30 -2.80
N ILE A 69 6.30 14.40 -2.04
CA ILE A 69 7.19 15.57 -2.06
C ILE A 69 7.79 15.76 -3.46
N SER A 70 8.30 14.71 -4.07
CA SER A 70 8.87 14.73 -5.40
C SER A 70 7.85 15.19 -6.44
N HIS A 71 6.69 14.57 -6.48
CA HIS A 71 5.60 14.94 -7.39
C HIS A 71 5.07 16.35 -7.15
N HIS A 72 5.07 16.81 -5.89
CA HIS A 72 4.71 18.19 -5.58
C HIS A 72 5.71 19.19 -6.18
N ARG A 73 7.01 18.94 -6.01
CA ARG A 73 8.08 19.77 -6.58
C ARG A 73 8.03 19.85 -8.10
N PHE A 74 7.66 18.75 -8.77
CA PHE A 74 7.49 18.70 -10.22
C PHE A 74 6.13 19.21 -10.72
N GLY A 75 5.26 19.71 -9.85
CA GLY A 75 3.94 20.20 -10.24
C GLY A 75 2.97 19.11 -10.72
N ASN A 76 3.16 17.87 -10.29
CA ASN A 76 2.40 16.70 -10.76
C ASN A 76 1.20 16.37 -9.87
N ILE A 77 0.79 17.25 -8.96
CA ILE A 77 -0.31 17.01 -8.04
C ILE A 77 -1.56 17.77 -8.46
N ASN A 78 -2.66 17.04 -8.66
CA ASN A 78 -3.99 17.61 -8.81
C ASN A 78 -4.69 17.69 -7.45
N LYS A 79 -4.65 18.88 -6.82
CA LYS A 79 -5.22 19.11 -5.47
C LYS A 79 -6.70 18.71 -5.36
N LYS A 80 -7.49 18.88 -6.43
CA LYS A 80 -8.90 18.48 -6.45
C LYS A 80 -9.04 16.97 -6.36
N LEU A 81 -8.22 16.22 -7.08
CA LEU A 81 -8.22 14.75 -7.03
C LEU A 81 -7.80 14.28 -5.63
N VAL A 82 -6.72 14.82 -5.07
CA VAL A 82 -6.26 14.49 -3.71
C VAL A 82 -7.38 14.66 -2.69
N ARG A 83 -8.06 15.80 -2.67
CA ARG A 83 -9.17 16.06 -1.73
C ARG A 83 -10.30 15.03 -1.81
N HIS A 84 -10.64 14.56 -3.02
CA HIS A 84 -11.69 13.55 -3.21
C HIS A 84 -11.26 12.14 -2.81
N LEU A 85 -9.95 11.85 -2.82
CA LEU A 85 -9.42 10.55 -2.44
C LEU A 85 -9.08 10.47 -0.95
N LEU A 86 -8.56 11.55 -0.37
CA LEU A 86 -7.97 11.59 0.96
C LEU A 86 -8.96 11.20 2.06
N ILE A 87 -10.04 11.96 2.24
CA ILE A 87 -10.98 11.72 3.35
C ILE A 87 -11.62 10.34 3.28
N PRO A 88 -12.27 9.95 2.15
CA PRO A 88 -12.89 8.62 2.09
C PRO A 88 -11.86 7.49 2.12
N GLY A 89 -10.65 7.70 1.59
CA GLY A 89 -9.56 6.74 1.68
C GLY A 89 -9.10 6.50 3.11
N VAL A 90 -8.86 7.57 3.86
CA VAL A 90 -8.49 7.51 5.28
C VAL A 90 -9.56 6.82 6.11
N LEU A 91 -10.84 7.18 5.93
CA LEU A 91 -11.93 6.52 6.67
C LEU A 91 -12.02 5.02 6.35
N GLY A 92 -11.87 4.67 5.07
CA GLY A 92 -11.82 3.26 4.66
C GLY A 92 -10.65 2.52 5.28
N SER A 93 -9.45 3.09 5.26
CA SER A 93 -8.25 2.44 5.79
C SER A 93 -8.28 2.26 7.32
N ILE A 94 -8.80 3.24 8.06
CA ILE A 94 -9.00 3.10 9.51
C ILE A 94 -9.95 1.94 9.80
N ALA A 95 -11.08 1.86 9.09
CA ALA A 95 -12.04 0.77 9.27
C ALA A 95 -11.42 -0.60 8.94
N GLY A 96 -10.65 -0.71 7.85
CA GLY A 96 -9.97 -1.93 7.47
C GLY A 96 -8.88 -2.35 8.46
N ALA A 97 -8.06 -1.39 8.90
CA ALA A 97 -6.99 -1.64 9.87
C ALA A 97 -7.54 -2.08 11.23
N TYR A 98 -8.59 -1.42 11.72
CA TYR A 98 -9.26 -1.82 12.95
C TYR A 98 -9.82 -3.24 12.84
N LEU A 99 -10.52 -3.54 11.74
CA LEU A 99 -11.11 -4.85 11.50
C LEU A 99 -10.05 -5.97 11.51
N LEU A 100 -8.92 -5.76 10.86
CA LEU A 100 -7.84 -6.75 10.78
C LEU A 100 -7.05 -6.89 12.09
N SER A 101 -6.90 -5.82 12.86
CA SER A 101 -6.09 -5.86 14.08
C SER A 101 -6.83 -6.35 15.33
N ASP A 102 -8.16 -6.17 15.39
CA ASP A 102 -8.93 -6.42 16.62
C ASP A 102 -10.11 -7.39 16.44
N VAL A 103 -10.65 -7.54 15.24
CA VAL A 103 -11.91 -8.26 15.01
C VAL A 103 -11.73 -9.59 14.30
N ILE A 104 -10.83 -9.66 13.32
CA ILE A 104 -10.68 -10.83 12.46
C ILE A 104 -9.48 -11.68 12.88
N ASP A 105 -9.70 -12.98 13.01
CA ASP A 105 -8.61 -13.95 13.14
C ASP A 105 -7.73 -13.95 11.89
N GLY A 106 -6.44 -13.66 12.09
CA GLY A 106 -5.45 -13.59 11.02
C GLY A 106 -5.32 -14.89 10.22
N ASP A 107 -5.46 -16.05 10.88
CA ASP A 107 -5.35 -17.33 10.19
C ASP A 107 -6.59 -17.62 9.32
N ALA A 108 -7.77 -17.23 9.79
CA ALA A 108 -9.01 -17.38 9.03
C ALA A 108 -9.05 -16.50 7.77
N ILE A 109 -8.41 -15.33 7.79
CA ILE A 109 -8.44 -14.38 6.66
C ILE A 109 -7.34 -14.65 5.63
N LYS A 110 -6.26 -15.36 5.96
CA LYS A 110 -5.13 -15.65 5.05
C LYS A 110 -5.56 -16.12 3.64
N PRO A 111 -6.46 -17.12 3.49
CA PRO A 111 -6.85 -17.59 2.16
C PRO A 111 -7.56 -16.52 1.34
N PHE A 112 -8.36 -15.65 1.99
CA PHE A 112 -9.02 -14.54 1.31
C PHE A 112 -8.02 -13.48 0.84
N ILE A 113 -7.03 -13.16 1.66
CA ILE A 113 -5.95 -12.23 1.29
C ILE A 113 -5.15 -12.82 0.13
N ALA A 114 -4.83 -14.12 0.13
CA ALA A 114 -4.11 -14.76 -0.96
C ALA A 114 -4.87 -14.66 -2.30
N VAL A 115 -6.17 -14.95 -2.31
CA VAL A 115 -7.03 -14.80 -3.50
C VAL A 115 -7.09 -13.32 -3.93
N TYR A 116 -7.22 -12.41 -2.98
CA TYR A 116 -7.21 -10.97 -3.24
C TYR A 116 -5.88 -10.52 -3.89
N MET A 117 -4.74 -10.97 -3.39
CA MET A 117 -3.42 -10.67 -3.97
C MET A 117 -3.27 -11.18 -5.40
N ILE A 118 -3.78 -12.37 -5.71
CA ILE A 118 -3.84 -12.89 -7.08
C ILE A 118 -4.68 -11.95 -7.96
N GLY A 119 -5.83 -11.50 -7.46
CA GLY A 119 -6.67 -10.53 -8.16
C GLY A 119 -5.94 -9.21 -8.45
N LEU A 120 -5.21 -8.67 -7.48
CA LEU A 120 -4.40 -7.47 -7.66
C LEU A 120 -3.28 -7.68 -8.68
N ALA A 121 -2.57 -8.81 -8.63
CA ALA A 121 -1.53 -9.14 -9.60
C ALA A 121 -2.10 -9.17 -11.04
N VAL A 122 -3.28 -9.77 -11.23
CA VAL A 122 -3.97 -9.77 -12.53
C VAL A 122 -4.34 -8.36 -12.97
N ILE A 123 -4.81 -7.50 -12.06
CA ILE A 123 -5.13 -6.10 -12.36
C ILE A 123 -3.87 -5.35 -12.81
N ILE A 124 -2.76 -5.49 -12.07
CA ILE A 124 -1.48 -4.85 -12.36
C ILE A 124 -0.96 -5.29 -13.74
N ILE A 125 -0.93 -6.61 -14.02
CA ILE A 125 -0.45 -7.17 -15.27
C ILE A 125 -1.33 -6.68 -16.45
N ARG A 126 -2.65 -6.78 -16.33
CA ARG A 126 -3.57 -6.28 -17.36
C ARG A 126 -3.37 -4.81 -17.63
N LYS A 127 -3.11 -4.03 -16.59
CA LYS A 127 -2.87 -2.61 -16.72
C LYS A 127 -1.55 -2.31 -17.42
N ALA A 128 -0.48 -3.01 -17.08
CA ALA A 128 0.82 -2.89 -17.74
C ALA A 128 0.74 -3.23 -19.25
N MET A 129 -0.13 -4.17 -19.62
CA MET A 129 -0.32 -4.61 -21.01
C MET A 129 -1.33 -3.75 -21.81
N GLN A 130 -2.06 -2.84 -21.17
CA GLN A 130 -3.11 -2.07 -21.81
C GLN A 130 -2.54 -1.00 -22.75
N LYS A 131 -2.71 -1.17 -24.07
CA LYS A 131 -2.24 -0.25 -25.11
C LYS A 131 -3.25 0.86 -25.42
N ASN A 132 -4.54 0.55 -25.43
CA ASN A 132 -5.60 1.50 -25.82
C ASN A 132 -6.40 1.94 -24.60
N ILE A 133 -6.44 3.25 -24.36
CA ILE A 133 -7.15 3.84 -23.22
C ILE A 133 -8.26 4.75 -23.73
N ILE A 134 -9.51 4.39 -23.45
CA ILE A 134 -10.67 5.22 -23.76
C ILE A 134 -10.91 6.18 -22.61
N LYS A 135 -10.90 7.49 -22.86
CA LYS A 135 -11.19 8.50 -21.84
C LYS A 135 -12.64 8.39 -21.37
N LYS A 136 -12.82 8.01 -20.10
CA LYS A 136 -14.12 7.95 -19.44
C LYS A 136 -14.10 8.73 -18.14
N LYS A 137 -15.18 9.49 -17.85
CA LYS A 137 -15.31 10.22 -16.59
C LYS A 137 -15.42 9.23 -15.43
N THR A 138 -14.59 9.38 -14.42
CA THR A 138 -14.70 8.59 -13.18
C THR A 138 -15.80 9.19 -12.32
N LYS A 139 -16.89 8.46 -12.21
CA LYS A 139 -17.99 8.78 -11.27
C LYS A 139 -17.68 8.13 -9.92
N ARG A 140 -18.13 8.74 -8.83
CA ARG A 140 -18.06 8.16 -7.47
C ARG A 140 -16.62 7.89 -6.97
N LEU A 141 -15.74 8.88 -7.09
CA LEU A 141 -14.38 8.83 -6.58
C LEU A 141 -14.32 8.48 -5.09
N ASN A 142 -15.28 8.95 -4.31
CA ASN A 142 -15.34 8.70 -2.87
C ASN A 142 -15.53 7.20 -2.56
N ILE A 143 -16.41 6.51 -3.31
CA ILE A 143 -16.63 5.06 -3.13
C ILE A 143 -15.36 4.29 -3.53
N LEU A 144 -14.72 4.68 -4.64
CA LEU A 144 -13.47 4.06 -5.06
C LEU A 144 -12.38 4.23 -3.99
N ALA A 145 -12.26 5.42 -3.40
CA ALA A 145 -11.27 5.70 -2.37
C ALA A 145 -11.56 4.98 -1.05
N SER A 146 -12.82 4.99 -0.57
CA SER A 146 -13.18 4.24 0.64
C SER A 146 -12.94 2.74 0.49
N PHE A 147 -13.36 2.17 -0.63
CA PHE A 147 -13.13 0.76 -0.92
C PHE A 147 -11.63 0.46 -1.09
N GLY A 148 -10.90 1.33 -1.82
CA GLY A 148 -9.46 1.18 -1.99
C GLY A 148 -8.71 1.21 -0.66
N GLY A 149 -8.97 2.19 0.20
CA GLY A 149 -8.34 2.30 1.52
C GLY A 149 -8.70 1.15 2.46
N PHE A 150 -9.96 0.70 2.45
CA PHE A 150 -10.39 -0.46 3.24
C PHE A 150 -9.66 -1.74 2.80
N MET A 151 -9.67 -2.03 1.51
CA MET A 151 -9.00 -3.22 0.96
C MET A 151 -7.49 -3.16 1.08
N ASP A 152 -6.92 -1.97 1.01
CA ASP A 152 -5.51 -1.71 1.23
C ASP A 152 -5.08 -2.12 2.65
N ALA A 153 -5.79 -1.64 3.66
CA ALA A 153 -5.50 -1.97 5.04
C ALA A 153 -5.73 -3.47 5.36
N VAL A 154 -6.86 -4.04 4.94
CA VAL A 154 -7.17 -5.46 5.19
C VAL A 154 -6.21 -6.39 4.45
N GLY A 155 -5.88 -6.05 3.21
CA GLY A 155 -5.04 -6.88 2.36
C GLY A 155 -3.54 -6.61 2.48
N GLY A 156 -3.12 -5.52 3.14
CA GLY A 156 -1.72 -5.10 3.18
C GLY A 156 -1.19 -4.56 1.85
N GLY A 157 -2.08 -4.04 1.02
CA GLY A 157 -1.76 -3.41 -0.26
C GLY A 157 -2.93 -3.53 -1.23
N GLY A 158 -3.31 -2.43 -1.82
CA GLY A 158 -4.44 -2.41 -2.74
C GLY A 158 -4.79 -1.02 -3.23
N TRP A 159 -4.36 0.01 -2.52
CA TRP A 159 -4.62 1.39 -2.91
C TRP A 159 -4.17 1.67 -4.35
N GLY A 160 -2.89 1.45 -4.65
CA GLY A 160 -2.33 1.63 -5.99
C GLY A 160 -3.06 0.79 -7.04
N PRO A 161 -3.08 -0.54 -6.94
CA PRO A 161 -3.78 -1.41 -7.89
C PRO A 161 -5.26 -1.09 -8.07
N ILE A 162 -5.99 -0.72 -7.03
CA ILE A 162 -7.43 -0.41 -7.12
C ILE A 162 -7.64 1.02 -7.63
N VAL A 163 -7.05 2.03 -6.96
CA VAL A 163 -7.33 3.44 -7.24
C VAL A 163 -6.56 3.91 -8.47
N THR A 164 -5.23 3.72 -8.50
CA THR A 164 -4.39 4.17 -9.62
C THR A 164 -4.79 3.47 -10.91
N SER A 165 -4.91 2.15 -10.91
CA SER A 165 -5.27 1.39 -12.11
C SER A 165 -6.64 1.78 -12.66
N THR A 166 -7.63 2.00 -11.78
CA THR A 166 -8.97 2.45 -12.19
C THR A 166 -8.92 3.82 -12.84
N LEU A 167 -8.18 4.76 -12.26
CA LEU A 167 -8.06 6.12 -12.80
C LEU A 167 -7.29 6.16 -14.12
N LEU A 168 -6.19 5.43 -14.22
CA LEU A 168 -5.41 5.28 -15.44
C LEU A 168 -6.22 4.55 -16.52
N GLY A 169 -6.94 3.47 -16.15
CA GLY A 169 -7.82 2.72 -17.06
C GLY A 169 -8.95 3.53 -17.65
N ARG A 170 -9.32 4.64 -17.00
CA ARG A 170 -10.29 5.62 -17.51
C ARG A 170 -9.65 6.78 -18.26
N GLY A 171 -8.38 6.68 -18.62
CA GLY A 171 -7.68 7.64 -19.48
C GLY A 171 -7.28 8.94 -18.79
N ARG A 172 -7.14 8.94 -17.46
CA ARG A 172 -6.51 10.06 -16.78
C ARG A 172 -5.02 10.12 -17.10
N ASN A 173 -4.47 11.32 -17.14
CA ASN A 173 -3.05 11.53 -17.40
C ASN A 173 -2.21 10.86 -16.29
N PRO A 174 -1.28 9.93 -16.64
CA PRO A 174 -0.50 9.17 -15.65
C PRO A 174 0.29 10.08 -14.70
N ARG A 175 0.96 11.09 -15.23
CA ARG A 175 1.78 12.03 -14.47
C ARG A 175 1.03 12.63 -13.27
N TYR A 176 -0.16 13.20 -13.52
CA TYR A 176 -0.98 13.83 -12.48
C TYR A 176 -1.74 12.81 -11.64
N THR A 177 -2.07 11.65 -12.19
CA THR A 177 -2.80 10.62 -11.47
C THR A 177 -1.91 9.96 -10.43
N ILE A 178 -0.73 9.47 -10.81
CA ILE A 178 0.23 8.81 -9.92
C ILE A 178 0.61 9.77 -8.78
N GLY A 179 1.05 10.99 -9.09
CA GLY A 179 1.44 11.94 -8.07
C GLY A 179 0.32 12.31 -7.09
N SER A 180 -0.93 12.42 -7.58
CA SER A 180 -2.07 12.74 -6.73
C SER A 180 -2.54 11.56 -5.89
N VAL A 181 -2.47 10.35 -6.42
CA VAL A 181 -2.82 9.12 -5.71
C VAL A 181 -1.80 8.85 -4.61
N ASN A 182 -0.48 8.95 -4.90
CA ASN A 182 0.58 8.78 -3.89
C ASN A 182 0.48 9.84 -2.78
N ALA A 183 0.13 11.08 -3.11
CA ALA A 183 -0.10 12.11 -2.11
C ALA A 183 -1.29 11.81 -1.18
N ALA A 184 -2.34 11.17 -1.69
CA ALA A 184 -3.45 10.70 -0.86
C ALA A 184 -3.07 9.41 -0.09
N GLU A 185 -2.32 8.53 -0.72
CA GLU A 185 -1.84 7.26 -0.14
C GLU A 185 -0.97 7.47 1.10
N PHE A 186 -0.15 8.51 1.11
CA PHE A 186 0.60 8.90 2.31
C PHE A 186 -0.31 9.06 3.54
N ALA A 187 -1.44 9.76 3.40
CA ALA A 187 -2.38 9.94 4.50
C ALA A 187 -3.15 8.65 4.84
N VAL A 188 -3.47 7.83 3.83
CA VAL A 188 -4.10 6.51 3.99
C VAL A 188 -3.16 5.57 4.76
N ALA A 189 -1.90 5.47 4.34
CA ALA A 189 -0.89 4.64 4.99
C ALA A 189 -0.59 5.13 6.43
N PHE A 190 -0.54 6.45 6.64
CA PHE A 190 -0.37 7.03 7.97
C PHE A 190 -1.53 6.63 8.88
N ALA A 191 -2.77 6.78 8.43
CA ALA A 191 -3.96 6.48 9.21
C ALA A 191 -4.06 4.99 9.54
N SER A 192 -3.83 4.09 8.56
CA SER A 192 -3.83 2.64 8.79
C SER A 192 -2.67 2.21 9.67
N GLY A 193 -1.46 2.72 9.44
CA GLY A 193 -0.28 2.41 10.24
C GLY A 193 -0.47 2.80 11.72
N VAL A 194 -0.99 4.00 11.98
CA VAL A 194 -1.32 4.43 13.36
C VAL A 194 -2.41 3.55 13.95
N THR A 195 -3.45 3.20 13.19
CA THR A 195 -4.53 2.33 13.69
C THR A 195 -4.00 0.94 14.04
N PHE A 196 -3.15 0.35 13.20
CA PHE A 196 -2.50 -0.93 13.50
C PHE A 196 -1.65 -0.87 14.76
N MET A 197 -0.87 0.20 14.95
CA MET A 197 -0.04 0.37 16.15
C MET A 197 -0.88 0.51 17.41
N LEU A 198 -2.02 1.21 17.35
CA LEU A 198 -2.91 1.43 18.49
C LEU A 198 -3.64 0.15 18.92
N PHE A 199 -4.10 -0.66 17.98
CA PHE A 199 -4.91 -1.85 18.27
C PHE A 199 -4.10 -3.15 18.23
N GLY A 200 -3.12 -3.29 17.32
CA GLY A 200 -2.27 -4.48 17.18
C GLY A 200 -0.94 -4.41 17.93
N GLY A 201 -0.55 -3.23 18.41
CA GLY A 201 0.76 -2.98 19.00
C GLY A 201 1.89 -2.94 17.95
N ILE A 202 3.10 -2.62 18.43
CA ILE A 202 4.29 -2.58 17.57
C ILE A 202 4.92 -3.98 17.57
N GLN A 203 4.52 -4.79 16.60
CA GLN A 203 5.07 -6.13 16.38
C GLN A 203 5.84 -6.17 15.05
N GLY A 204 6.83 -7.08 14.95
CA GLY A 204 7.58 -7.26 13.71
C GLY A 204 8.43 -6.05 13.31
N TRP A 205 9.11 -5.40 14.27
CA TRP A 205 9.95 -4.24 14.00
C TRP A 205 11.01 -4.48 12.91
N GLN A 206 11.51 -5.73 12.78
CA GLN A 206 12.46 -6.12 11.74
C GLN A 206 11.84 -6.03 10.34
N VAL A 207 10.57 -6.43 10.20
CA VAL A 207 9.79 -6.25 8.96
C VAL A 207 9.69 -4.77 8.63
N ILE A 208 9.29 -3.96 9.62
CA ILE A 208 9.10 -2.51 9.46
C ILE A 208 10.40 -1.85 8.98
N ILE A 209 11.50 -2.02 9.71
CA ILE A 209 12.77 -1.38 9.37
C ILE A 209 13.35 -1.95 8.07
N GLY A 210 13.24 -3.26 7.85
CA GLY A 210 13.68 -3.89 6.61
C GLY A 210 12.99 -3.30 5.39
N LEU A 211 11.68 -3.16 5.43
CA LEU A 211 10.90 -2.55 4.34
C LEU A 211 11.14 -1.06 4.14
N ILE A 212 11.42 -0.30 5.22
CA ILE A 212 11.73 1.15 5.12
C ILE A 212 13.07 1.39 4.45
N LEU A 213 14.06 0.56 4.76
CA LEU A 213 15.42 0.72 4.24
C LEU A 213 15.61 0.09 2.85
N GLY A 214 14.78 -0.87 2.47
CA GLY A 214 14.72 -1.48 1.13
C GLY A 214 13.83 -0.71 0.19
#